data_3190c3601cb46927c63d6fb6b559af23
#
_entry.id   3190c3601cb46927c63d6fb6b559af23
#
_cell.length_a   1.000
_cell.length_b   1.000
_cell.length_c   1.000
_cell.angle_alpha   90.00
_cell.angle_beta   90.00
_cell.angle_gamma   90.00
#
_symmetry.space_group_name_H-M   'P 1'
#
loop_
_entity.id
_entity.type
_entity.pdbx_description
1 polymer ?
#
loop_
_entity_poly.entity_id
_entity_poly.type
_entity_poly.pdbx_seq_one_letter_code
_entity_poly.pdbx_strand_id
1 'polypeptide(L)'
;MQLKNQKVLIAIILIVILGITSCKKHLPDLDNNKPQELIGTWISANEDDLNIEAGIIGGIIETIVKKNGFKMPNTMIFNTDSTGTMSYDDATGTFTYKHTPGGIIVKFSVLTLGGVDVSAEPVIFAYHIDTNKKMTLKADMTSHFRIFLKEYKNGELGGANLISKAEIIGVYNKK
;
A
#
# COMPACT_ATOMS: atom_id res chain seq x y z
N MET A 1 -27.72 -37.37 -33.74
CA MET A 1 -26.71 -37.39 -32.68
C MET A 1 -26.17 -36.00 -32.32
N GLN A 2 -26.72 -34.90 -32.85
CA GLN A 2 -26.21 -33.52 -32.61
C GLN A 2 -26.90 -32.76 -31.45
N LEU A 3 -28.13 -33.10 -31.09
CA LEU A 3 -28.89 -32.35 -30.05
C LEU A 3 -28.39 -32.60 -28.59
N LYS A 4 -27.75 -33.75 -28.34
CA LYS A 4 -27.28 -34.10 -26.98
C LYS A 4 -26.05 -33.29 -26.57
N ASN A 5 -25.18 -32.95 -27.54
CA ASN A 5 -23.94 -32.19 -27.28
C ASN A 5 -24.23 -30.69 -27.05
N GLN A 6 -25.31 -30.17 -27.65
CA GLN A 6 -25.66 -28.77 -27.50
C GLN A 6 -26.22 -28.43 -26.10
N LYS A 7 -26.98 -29.35 -25.49
CA LYS A 7 -27.47 -29.19 -24.11
C LYS A 7 -26.36 -29.28 -23.05
N VAL A 8 -25.35 -30.11 -23.30
CA VAL A 8 -24.18 -30.22 -22.41
C VAL A 8 -23.31 -28.95 -22.50
N LEU A 9 -23.15 -28.40 -23.71
CA LEU A 9 -22.37 -27.15 -23.89
C LEU A 9 -23.04 -25.95 -23.21
N ILE A 10 -24.39 -25.83 -23.31
CA ILE A 10 -25.14 -24.76 -22.63
C ILE A 10 -25.08 -24.91 -21.12
N ALA A 11 -25.11 -26.14 -20.58
CA ALA A 11 -24.98 -26.39 -19.14
C ALA A 11 -23.58 -26.00 -18.60
N ILE A 12 -22.52 -26.27 -19.36
CA ILE A 12 -21.15 -25.89 -19.00
C ILE A 12 -20.98 -24.36 -19.02
N ILE A 13 -21.53 -23.66 -20.00
CA ILE A 13 -21.50 -22.20 -20.09
C ILE A 13 -22.27 -21.56 -18.92
N LEU A 14 -23.41 -22.13 -18.51
CA LEU A 14 -24.17 -21.60 -17.37
C LEU A 14 -23.43 -21.78 -16.04
N ILE A 15 -22.67 -22.88 -15.85
CA ILE A 15 -21.89 -23.13 -14.65
C ILE A 15 -20.68 -22.17 -14.57
N VAL A 16 -20.07 -21.83 -15.70
CA VAL A 16 -18.97 -20.86 -15.76
C VAL A 16 -19.44 -19.44 -15.42
N ILE A 17 -20.67 -19.06 -15.80
CA ILE A 17 -21.23 -17.73 -15.49
C ILE A 17 -21.63 -17.60 -14.01
N LEU A 18 -22.03 -18.70 -13.35
CA LEU A 18 -22.39 -18.70 -11.93
C LEU A 18 -21.17 -18.79 -10.99
N GLY A 19 -19.98 -19.16 -11.52
CA GLY A 19 -18.73 -19.28 -10.74
C GLY A 19 -17.95 -17.98 -10.55
N ILE A 20 -18.34 -16.87 -11.16
CA ILE A 20 -17.68 -15.56 -11.02
C ILE A 20 -18.42 -14.61 -10.07
N THR A 21 -19.17 -15.11 -9.12
CA THR A 21 -19.42 -14.35 -7.90
C THR A 21 -18.18 -14.43 -7.01
N SER A 22 -17.09 -13.90 -7.52
CA SER A 22 -15.92 -13.54 -6.71
C SER A 22 -16.44 -12.76 -5.52
N CYS A 23 -16.24 -13.31 -4.33
CA CYS A 23 -16.33 -12.56 -3.11
C CYS A 23 -15.48 -11.31 -3.28
N LYS A 24 -16.10 -10.19 -3.66
CA LYS A 24 -15.54 -8.88 -3.38
C LYS A 24 -15.44 -8.85 -1.87
N LYS A 25 -14.24 -9.14 -1.32
CA LYS A 25 -13.91 -8.70 0.02
C LYS A 25 -14.34 -7.24 0.02
N HIS A 26 -15.33 -6.93 0.83
CA HIS A 26 -15.85 -5.60 1.02
C HIS A 26 -14.69 -4.76 1.56
N LEU A 27 -13.94 -4.15 0.64
CA LEU A 27 -13.08 -3.03 1.00
C LEU A 27 -14.05 -1.99 1.57
N PRO A 28 -13.79 -1.43 2.75
CA PRO A 28 -14.62 -0.35 3.28
C PRO A 28 -14.76 0.70 2.18
N ASP A 29 -15.97 1.20 2.00
CA ASP A 29 -16.32 2.21 1.00
C ASP A 29 -15.33 3.38 1.09
N LEU A 30 -14.34 3.39 0.21
CA LEU A 30 -13.31 4.42 0.14
C LEU A 30 -13.85 5.73 -0.48
N ASP A 31 -15.07 5.69 -0.99
CA ASP A 31 -15.70 6.81 -1.70
C ASP A 31 -16.18 7.95 -0.78
N ASN A 32 -16.16 7.77 0.54
CA ASN A 32 -16.66 8.77 1.50
C ASN A 32 -15.57 9.63 2.17
N ASN A 33 -14.30 9.48 1.78
CA ASN A 33 -13.23 10.29 2.36
C ASN A 33 -13.33 11.74 1.87
N LYS A 34 -13.73 12.64 2.75
CA LYS A 34 -13.69 14.07 2.47
C LYS A 34 -12.24 14.55 2.53
N PRO A 35 -11.71 15.17 1.47
CA PRO A 35 -10.33 15.67 1.45
C PRO A 35 -9.95 16.52 2.68
N GLN A 36 -10.90 17.30 3.19
CA GLN A 36 -10.71 18.17 4.36
C GLN A 36 -10.49 17.39 5.67
N GLU A 37 -10.96 16.14 5.78
CA GLU A 37 -10.78 15.33 6.98
C GLU A 37 -9.33 14.89 7.16
N LEU A 38 -8.57 14.76 6.06
CA LEU A 38 -7.16 14.40 6.07
C LEU A 38 -6.27 15.50 6.62
N ILE A 39 -6.65 16.78 6.41
CA ILE A 39 -5.86 17.94 6.85
C ILE A 39 -5.65 17.93 8.36
N GLY A 40 -4.40 18.15 8.78
CA GLY A 40 -4.01 18.22 10.19
C GLY A 40 -2.85 17.31 10.55
N THR A 41 -2.64 17.15 11.84
CA THR A 41 -1.55 16.35 12.41
C THR A 41 -2.06 14.97 12.83
N TRP A 42 -1.35 13.95 12.41
CA TRP A 42 -1.65 12.55 12.65
C TRP A 42 -0.46 11.88 13.35
N ILE A 43 -0.72 11.25 14.49
CA ILE A 43 0.31 10.60 15.32
C ILE A 43 0.11 9.10 15.22
N SER A 44 1.18 8.35 14.95
CA SER A 44 1.15 6.88 14.86
C SER A 44 0.59 6.27 16.15
N ALA A 45 -0.26 5.28 15.99
CA ALA A 45 -0.73 4.42 17.07
C ALA A 45 0.26 3.28 17.37
N ASN A 46 1.39 3.21 16.64
CA ASN A 46 2.37 2.10 16.65
C ASN A 46 1.75 0.74 16.29
N GLU A 47 0.74 0.77 15.42
CA GLU A 47 0.05 -0.39 14.86
C GLU A 47 0.42 -0.50 13.36
N ASP A 48 1.71 -0.75 13.08
CA ASP A 48 2.20 -0.87 11.71
C ASP A 48 2.24 -2.33 11.28
N ASP A 49 1.83 -2.60 10.04
CA ASP A 49 1.92 -3.92 9.43
C ASP A 49 2.59 -3.82 8.05
N LEU A 50 3.47 -4.78 7.77
CA LEU A 50 4.17 -4.93 6.49
C LEU A 50 3.86 -6.30 5.93
N ASN A 51 3.19 -6.35 4.78
CA ASN A 51 2.86 -7.59 4.09
C ASN A 51 3.54 -7.63 2.72
N ILE A 52 4.41 -8.62 2.50
CA ILE A 52 5.12 -8.83 1.23
C ILE A 52 4.79 -10.21 0.67
N GLU A 53 4.07 -10.22 -0.45
CA GLU A 53 3.74 -11.42 -1.21
C GLU A 53 4.80 -11.63 -2.31
N ALA A 54 5.79 -12.45 -2.03
CA ALA A 54 6.89 -12.79 -2.93
C ALA A 54 7.28 -14.28 -2.84
N GLY A 55 6.30 -15.14 -2.65
CA GLY A 55 6.53 -16.57 -2.47
C GLY A 55 7.49 -16.86 -1.30
N ILE A 56 8.43 -17.76 -1.50
CA ILE A 56 9.36 -18.20 -0.43
C ILE A 56 10.26 -17.07 0.07
N ILE A 57 10.56 -16.07 -0.77
CA ILE A 57 11.48 -14.97 -0.40
C ILE A 57 10.80 -13.82 0.37
N GLY A 58 9.46 -13.79 0.45
CA GLY A 58 8.72 -12.70 1.10
C GLY A 58 9.16 -12.46 2.53
N GLY A 59 9.21 -13.52 3.35
CA GLY A 59 9.65 -13.43 4.74
C GLY A 59 11.13 -13.02 4.91
N ILE A 60 11.99 -13.36 3.93
CA ILE A 60 13.40 -12.93 3.95
C ILE A 60 13.47 -11.43 3.72
N ILE A 61 12.74 -10.92 2.72
CA ILE A 61 12.70 -9.49 2.39
C ILE A 61 12.14 -8.69 3.57
N GLU A 62 11.03 -9.13 4.15
CA GLU A 62 10.44 -8.51 5.33
C GLU A 62 11.43 -8.43 6.49
N THR A 63 12.15 -9.51 6.76
CA THR A 63 13.18 -9.55 7.80
C THR A 63 14.31 -8.55 7.54
N ILE A 64 14.78 -8.45 6.28
CA ILE A 64 15.83 -7.50 5.89
C ILE A 64 15.35 -6.08 6.08
N VAL A 65 14.15 -5.76 5.63
CA VAL A 65 13.56 -4.42 5.68
C VAL A 65 13.35 -3.98 7.13
N LYS A 66 12.81 -4.84 7.98
CA LYS A 66 12.62 -4.57 9.42
C LYS A 66 13.96 -4.38 10.14
N LYS A 67 14.98 -5.21 9.86
CA LYS A 67 16.32 -5.07 10.44
C LYS A 67 17.02 -3.76 10.04
N ASN A 68 16.72 -3.23 8.86
CA ASN A 68 17.26 -1.94 8.41
C ASN A 68 16.43 -0.73 8.87
N GLY A 69 15.62 -0.91 9.92
CA GLY A 69 14.92 0.18 10.59
C GLY A 69 13.70 0.71 9.85
N PHE A 70 13.14 -0.07 8.91
CA PHE A 70 11.90 0.34 8.27
C PHE A 70 10.77 0.42 9.29
N LYS A 71 10.13 1.57 9.35
CA LYS A 71 8.91 1.83 10.11
C LYS A 71 8.10 2.94 9.44
N MET A 72 6.83 3.00 9.76
CA MET A 72 5.99 4.13 9.38
C MET A 72 6.39 5.39 10.16
N PRO A 73 6.17 6.60 9.60
CA PRO A 73 6.44 7.85 10.33
C PRO A 73 5.68 7.92 11.66
N ASN A 74 6.34 8.42 12.71
CA ASN A 74 5.69 8.66 14.00
C ASN A 74 4.61 9.76 13.91
N THR A 75 4.84 10.72 13.02
CA THR A 75 3.89 11.82 12.77
C THR A 75 3.81 12.12 11.28
N MET A 76 2.59 12.38 10.81
CA MET A 76 2.32 12.92 9.49
C MET A 76 1.48 14.18 9.60
N ILE A 77 1.85 15.22 8.88
CA ILE A 77 1.10 16.49 8.81
C ILE A 77 0.68 16.72 7.37
N PHE A 78 -0.61 16.88 7.14
CA PHE A 78 -1.17 17.21 5.84
C PHE A 78 -1.65 18.66 5.85
N ASN A 79 -1.10 19.48 4.98
CA ASN A 79 -1.42 20.90 4.86
C ASN A 79 -2.51 21.14 3.79
N THR A 80 -3.17 22.29 3.86
CA THR A 80 -4.23 22.68 2.91
C THR A 80 -3.72 22.95 1.50
N ASP A 81 -2.42 23.24 1.34
CA ASP A 81 -1.75 23.52 0.07
C ASP A 81 -1.24 22.25 -0.66
N SER A 82 -1.69 21.08 -0.23
CA SER A 82 -1.25 19.78 -0.78
C SER A 82 0.22 19.45 -0.53
N THR A 83 0.83 20.08 0.45
CA THR A 83 2.14 19.70 0.99
C THR A 83 1.96 18.97 2.32
N GLY A 84 3.02 18.30 2.78
CA GLY A 84 3.02 17.69 4.09
C GLY A 84 4.43 17.43 4.61
N THR A 85 4.49 17.11 5.89
CA THR A 85 5.72 16.67 6.54
C THR A 85 5.49 15.34 7.25
N MET A 86 6.54 14.55 7.33
CA MET A 86 6.57 13.33 8.12
C MET A 86 7.78 13.35 9.03
N SER A 87 7.64 12.81 10.23
CA SER A 87 8.76 12.69 11.16
C SER A 87 8.89 11.27 11.67
N TYR A 88 10.13 10.87 11.81
CA TYR A 88 10.62 9.70 12.53
C TYR A 88 11.27 10.17 13.83
N ASP A 89 11.85 9.27 14.62
CA ASP A 89 12.48 9.67 15.90
C ASP A 89 13.57 10.73 15.73
N ASP A 90 14.36 10.59 14.67
CA ASP A 90 15.60 11.36 14.42
C ASP A 90 15.66 12.06 13.07
N ALA A 91 14.60 11.95 12.26
CA ALA A 91 14.56 12.50 10.91
C ALA A 91 13.20 13.10 10.58
N THR A 92 13.21 14.11 9.70
CA THR A 92 12.02 14.74 9.15
C THR A 92 12.11 14.77 7.63
N GLY A 93 11.02 14.42 6.96
CA GLY A 93 10.90 14.49 5.51
C GLY A 93 9.71 15.36 5.10
N THR A 94 9.69 15.76 3.83
CA THR A 94 8.58 16.49 3.23
C THR A 94 7.98 15.68 2.09
N PHE A 95 6.73 15.96 1.78
CA PHE A 95 6.04 15.36 0.65
C PHE A 95 5.03 16.33 0.03
N THR A 96 4.64 16.04 -1.20
CA THR A 96 3.45 16.63 -1.84
C THR A 96 2.43 15.52 -2.07
N TYR A 97 1.14 15.87 -2.11
CA TYR A 97 0.10 14.89 -2.33
C TYR A 97 -1.03 15.41 -3.22
N LYS A 98 -1.73 14.46 -3.87
CA LYS A 98 -2.94 14.74 -4.65
C LYS A 98 -4.04 13.78 -4.22
N HIS A 99 -5.25 14.30 -4.07
CA HIS A 99 -6.41 13.46 -3.85
C HIS A 99 -6.80 12.70 -5.11
N THR A 100 -7.24 11.47 -4.92
CA THR A 100 -7.81 10.61 -5.95
C THR A 100 -9.10 9.98 -5.42
N PRO A 101 -9.97 9.45 -6.27
CA PRO A 101 -11.05 8.60 -5.81
C PRO A 101 -10.47 7.44 -4.99
N GLY A 102 -10.82 7.34 -3.72
CA GLY A 102 -10.37 6.28 -2.82
C GLY A 102 -9.03 6.47 -2.11
N GLY A 103 -8.34 7.63 -2.27
CA GLY A 103 -7.07 7.81 -1.57
C GLY A 103 -6.30 9.06 -1.92
N ILE A 104 -4.98 8.96 -1.83
CA ILE A 104 -4.03 10.02 -2.21
C ILE A 104 -2.83 9.40 -2.93
N ILE A 105 -2.26 10.19 -3.85
CA ILE A 105 -0.93 9.91 -4.42
C ILE A 105 0.05 10.84 -3.73
N VAL A 106 1.08 10.28 -3.11
CA VAL A 106 2.10 11.01 -2.35
C VAL A 106 3.44 10.91 -3.05
N LYS A 107 4.09 12.05 -3.26
CA LYS A 107 5.47 12.11 -3.74
C LYS A 107 6.36 12.61 -2.61
N PHE A 108 7.20 11.74 -2.10
CA PHE A 108 8.17 12.07 -1.07
C PHE A 108 9.38 12.79 -1.66
N SER A 109 9.95 13.74 -0.91
CA SER A 109 11.23 14.37 -1.29
C SER A 109 12.39 13.39 -1.18
N VAL A 110 12.34 12.50 -0.19
CA VAL A 110 13.26 11.39 0.02
C VAL A 110 12.48 10.24 0.61
N LEU A 111 12.64 9.05 0.05
CA LEU A 111 12.10 7.80 0.58
C LEU A 111 13.14 6.71 0.42
N THR A 112 13.60 6.13 1.52
CA THR A 112 14.61 5.07 1.49
C THR A 112 14.06 3.76 2.08
N LEU A 113 14.45 2.65 1.47
CA LEU A 113 14.23 1.30 1.98
C LEU A 113 15.58 0.64 2.16
N GLY A 114 15.96 0.32 3.41
CA GLY A 114 17.24 -0.33 3.67
C GLY A 114 18.47 0.43 3.13
N GLY A 115 18.41 1.77 3.06
CA GLY A 115 19.47 2.63 2.52
C GLY A 115 19.41 2.85 1.01
N VAL A 116 18.48 2.22 0.28
CA VAL A 116 18.24 2.45 -1.16
C VAL A 116 17.21 3.54 -1.34
N ASP A 117 17.50 4.56 -2.15
CA ASP A 117 16.54 5.61 -2.50
C ASP A 117 15.50 5.07 -3.48
N VAL A 118 14.24 5.12 -3.09
CA VAL A 118 13.09 4.69 -3.88
C VAL A 118 12.10 5.83 -4.13
N SER A 119 12.48 7.09 -3.89
CA SER A 119 11.61 8.27 -4.00
C SER A 119 11.23 8.66 -5.43
N ALA A 120 11.84 8.04 -6.45
CA ALA A 120 11.53 8.31 -7.85
C ALA A 120 10.06 8.03 -8.19
N GLU A 121 9.50 7.00 -7.56
CA GLU A 121 8.11 6.59 -7.77
C GLU A 121 7.19 7.18 -6.69
N PRO A 122 6.00 7.72 -7.05
CA PRO A 122 5.03 8.14 -6.07
C PRO A 122 4.39 6.93 -5.37
N VAL A 123 4.05 7.09 -4.10
CA VAL A 123 3.32 6.08 -3.33
C VAL A 123 1.82 6.35 -3.40
N ILE A 124 1.06 5.31 -3.69
CA ILE A 124 -0.40 5.36 -3.67
C ILE A 124 -0.88 4.90 -2.30
N PHE A 125 -1.61 5.76 -1.61
CA PHE A 125 -2.23 5.44 -0.34
C PHE A 125 -3.74 5.39 -0.48
N ALA A 126 -4.33 4.29 -0.04
CA ALA A 126 -5.72 4.26 0.38
C ALA A 126 -5.79 4.67 1.85
N TYR A 127 -6.77 5.48 2.25
CA TYR A 127 -6.97 5.81 3.65
C TYR A 127 -8.44 5.73 4.05
N HIS A 128 -8.66 5.46 5.32
CA HIS A 128 -9.99 5.50 5.93
C HIS A 128 -9.87 6.23 7.28
N ILE A 129 -10.75 7.19 7.52
CA ILE A 129 -10.84 7.92 8.79
C ILE A 129 -12.17 7.54 9.43
N ASP A 130 -12.12 6.95 10.61
CA ASP A 130 -13.31 6.57 11.36
C ASP A 130 -13.91 7.73 12.15
N THR A 131 -15.05 7.48 12.78
CA THR A 131 -15.77 8.47 13.61
C THR A 131 -14.98 8.91 14.84
N ASN A 132 -13.99 8.13 15.29
CA ASN A 132 -13.11 8.43 16.43
C ASN A 132 -11.87 9.22 15.99
N LYS A 133 -11.81 9.66 14.74
CA LYS A 133 -10.65 10.34 14.15
C LYS A 133 -9.38 9.46 14.17
N LYS A 134 -9.55 8.16 14.02
CA LYS A 134 -8.47 7.21 13.77
C LYS A 134 -8.36 6.98 12.27
N MET A 135 -7.17 7.18 11.71
CA MET A 135 -6.88 6.97 10.29
C MET A 135 -6.13 5.66 10.10
N THR A 136 -6.64 4.79 9.24
CA THR A 136 -5.88 3.67 8.68
C THR A 136 -5.35 4.09 7.33
N LEU A 137 -4.04 4.05 7.16
CA LEU A 137 -3.32 4.42 5.94
C LEU A 137 -2.69 3.15 5.36
N LYS A 138 -3.03 2.82 4.11
CA LYS A 138 -2.53 1.64 3.42
C LYS A 138 -1.79 2.05 2.17
N ALA A 139 -0.50 1.73 2.09
CA ALA A 139 0.37 2.01 0.96
C ALA A 139 0.57 0.78 0.08
N ASP A 140 0.46 0.95 -1.24
CA ASP A 140 1.00 -0.02 -2.20
C ASP A 140 2.47 0.35 -2.49
N MET A 141 3.36 -0.50 -2.04
CA MET A 141 4.82 -0.34 -2.16
C MET A 141 5.44 -1.35 -3.12
N THR A 142 4.64 -2.02 -3.94
CA THR A 142 5.10 -3.12 -4.80
C THR A 142 6.25 -2.70 -5.72
N SER A 143 6.11 -1.55 -6.42
CA SER A 143 7.16 -1.02 -7.29
C SER A 143 8.42 -0.62 -6.50
N HIS A 144 8.26 0.00 -5.35
CA HIS A 144 9.35 0.44 -4.49
C HIS A 144 10.19 -0.73 -3.96
N PHE A 145 9.53 -1.83 -3.55
CA PHE A 145 10.25 -3.04 -3.14
C PHE A 145 10.96 -3.74 -4.30
N ARG A 146 10.41 -3.65 -5.52
CA ARG A 146 11.11 -4.16 -6.72
C ARG A 146 12.36 -3.34 -7.03
N ILE A 147 12.30 -2.00 -6.89
CA ILE A 147 13.47 -1.12 -7.03
C ILE A 147 14.48 -1.46 -5.94
N PHE A 148 14.05 -1.53 -4.68
CA PHE A 148 14.90 -1.91 -3.57
C PHE A 148 15.67 -3.20 -3.84
N LEU A 149 15.01 -4.28 -4.27
CA LEU A 149 15.70 -5.55 -4.53
C LEU A 149 16.68 -5.50 -5.69
N LYS A 150 16.44 -4.64 -6.69
CA LYS A 150 17.38 -4.45 -7.80
C LYS A 150 18.66 -3.74 -7.37
N GLU A 151 18.54 -2.78 -6.47
CA GLU A 151 19.64 -1.89 -6.06
C GLU A 151 20.36 -2.38 -4.79
N TYR A 152 19.64 -3.07 -3.89
CA TYR A 152 20.21 -3.52 -2.62
C TYR A 152 21.38 -4.48 -2.86
N LYS A 153 22.56 -4.11 -2.33
CA LYS A 153 23.82 -4.85 -2.51
C LYS A 153 24.08 -5.25 -3.97
N ASN A 154 23.86 -4.33 -4.90
CA ASN A 154 24.01 -4.55 -6.34
C ASN A 154 23.16 -5.72 -6.89
N GLY A 155 21.99 -5.93 -6.32
CA GLY A 155 21.05 -6.97 -6.77
C GLY A 155 21.36 -8.39 -6.29
N GLU A 156 22.24 -8.54 -5.29
CA GLU A 156 22.62 -9.87 -4.76
C GLU A 156 21.43 -10.71 -4.29
N LEU A 157 20.36 -10.06 -3.80
CA LEU A 157 19.17 -10.78 -3.34
C LEU A 157 18.36 -11.38 -4.49
N GLY A 158 18.44 -10.80 -5.70
CA GLY A 158 17.60 -11.21 -6.82
C GLY A 158 16.11 -11.08 -6.53
N GLY A 159 15.29 -11.74 -7.33
CA GLY A 159 13.88 -11.96 -7.01
C GLY A 159 12.94 -10.73 -7.12
N ALA A 160 13.40 -9.59 -7.66
CA ALA A 160 12.54 -8.40 -7.83
C ALA A 160 11.24 -8.71 -8.60
N ASN A 161 11.30 -9.63 -9.57
CA ASN A 161 10.15 -10.06 -10.36
C ASN A 161 9.23 -11.03 -9.60
N LEU A 162 9.67 -11.58 -8.47
CA LEU A 162 8.87 -12.48 -7.63
C LEU A 162 7.93 -11.73 -6.69
N ILE A 163 8.14 -10.42 -6.48
CA ILE A 163 7.21 -9.62 -5.68
C ILE A 163 5.94 -9.42 -6.48
N SER A 164 4.86 -10.07 -6.07
CA SER A 164 3.53 -9.87 -6.62
C SER A 164 2.82 -8.69 -5.95
N LYS A 165 3.08 -8.50 -4.64
CA LYS A 165 2.46 -7.45 -3.84
C LYS A 165 3.33 -7.09 -2.65
N ALA A 166 3.40 -5.80 -2.31
CA ALA A 166 3.95 -5.31 -1.06
C ALA A 166 3.06 -4.18 -0.54
N GLU A 167 2.49 -4.36 0.62
CA GLU A 167 1.61 -3.40 1.27
C GLU A 167 2.13 -3.04 2.65
N ILE A 168 1.97 -1.77 3.01
CA ILE A 168 2.25 -1.26 4.34
C ILE A 168 0.97 -0.66 4.87
N ILE A 169 0.65 -0.98 6.10
CA ILE A 169 -0.50 -0.43 6.81
C ILE A 169 0.02 0.29 8.04
N GLY A 170 -0.39 1.54 8.22
CA GLY A 170 -0.13 2.31 9.42
C GLY A 170 -1.43 2.86 9.99
N VAL A 171 -1.51 2.95 11.30
CA VAL A 171 -2.67 3.48 12.01
C VAL A 171 -2.27 4.72 12.78
N TYR A 172 -3.08 5.78 12.64
CA TYR A 172 -2.81 7.10 13.19
C TYR A 172 -4.02 7.67 13.92
N ASN A 173 -3.77 8.42 14.98
CA ASN A 173 -4.76 9.20 15.69
C ASN A 173 -4.61 10.68 15.36
N LYS A 174 -5.71 11.39 15.13
CA LYS A 174 -5.70 12.83 14.92
C LYS A 174 -5.38 13.55 16.22
N LYS A 175 -4.43 14.50 16.12
CA LYS A 175 -4.08 15.38 17.24
C LYS A 175 -5.07 16.51 17.38
#